data_dd76e043b8b2697c5bf35a43f6775352
#
_entry.id   dd76e043b8b2697c5bf35a43f6775352
#
_cell.length_a   1.000
_cell.length_b   1.000
_cell.length_c   1.000
_cell.angle_alpha   90.00
_cell.angle_beta   90.00
_cell.angle_gamma   90.00
#
_symmetry.space_group_name_H-M   'P 1'
#
loop_
_entity.id
_entity.type
_entity.pdbx_description
1 polymer ?
#
loop_
_entity_poly.entity_id
_entity_poly.type
_entity_poly.pdbx_seq_one_letter_code
_entity_poly.pdbx_strand_id
1 'polypeptide(L)'
;FISVAAMYAFTRTPLGRMLNAVRDNPERVEFVGYNTQRIRYTAFIIAGFFAGISGGLAALNFEIVTAEVVGAGRSGAYLLFTFLGGATFFFGPILGAILMVLAFVLFSEFTKAWLLYLGLIFMFTVMYAPGGLASLIMMNLRVASFGRLSELLPSYLGLAMATVIGLIGTSALVEMVYHL
;
A
#
# COMPACT_ATOMS: atom_id res chain seq x y z
N PHE A 1 14.78 -2.33 -10.99
CA PHE A 1 14.46 -1.02 -11.56
C PHE A 1 13.80 -1.13 -12.93
N ILE A 2 14.33 -1.93 -13.87
CA ILE A 2 13.80 -2.10 -15.24
C ILE A 2 12.33 -2.53 -15.20
N SER A 3 11.97 -3.52 -14.38
CA SER A 3 10.58 -4.00 -14.23
C SER A 3 9.64 -2.91 -13.75
N VAL A 4 10.06 -2.09 -12.77
CA VAL A 4 9.26 -0.97 -12.26
C VAL A 4 9.08 0.10 -13.33
N ALA A 5 10.13 0.42 -14.09
CA ALA A 5 10.06 1.35 -15.21
C ALA A 5 9.11 0.84 -16.30
N ALA A 6 9.16 -0.46 -16.63
CA ALA A 6 8.25 -1.09 -17.58
C ALA A 6 6.78 -1.05 -17.09
N MET A 7 6.54 -1.32 -15.80
CA MET A 7 5.21 -1.17 -15.20
C MET A 7 4.71 0.28 -15.29
N TYR A 8 5.56 1.25 -15.01
CA TYR A 8 5.22 2.65 -15.12
C TYR A 8 4.89 3.05 -16.56
N ALA A 9 5.74 2.63 -17.52
CA ALA A 9 5.48 2.84 -18.95
C ALA A 9 4.14 2.23 -19.37
N PHE A 10 3.82 1.02 -18.89
CA PHE A 10 2.54 0.36 -19.16
C PHE A 10 1.35 1.20 -18.67
N THR A 11 1.41 1.81 -17.49
CA THR A 11 0.32 2.68 -16.98
C THR A 11 0.06 3.91 -17.88
N ARG A 12 1.04 4.31 -18.67
CA ARG A 12 0.94 5.43 -19.63
C ARG A 12 0.38 5.00 -20.98
N THR A 13 0.29 3.70 -21.26
CA THR A 13 -0.29 3.18 -22.49
C THR A 13 -1.82 3.36 -22.51
N PRO A 14 -2.45 3.34 -23.69
CA PRO A 14 -3.92 3.36 -23.81
C PRO A 14 -4.59 2.25 -23.00
N LEU A 15 -4.00 1.05 -22.98
CA LEU A 15 -4.51 -0.09 -22.21
C LEU A 15 -4.47 0.18 -20.70
N GLY A 16 -3.39 0.74 -20.18
CA GLY A 16 -3.27 1.14 -18.78
C GLY A 16 -4.31 2.19 -18.37
N ARG A 17 -4.61 3.14 -19.27
CA ARG A 17 -5.68 4.14 -19.03
C ARG A 17 -7.06 3.49 -19.06
N MET A 18 -7.29 2.52 -19.97
CA MET A 18 -8.56 1.79 -20.04
C MET A 18 -8.80 0.94 -18.80
N LEU A 19 -7.77 0.41 -18.15
CA LEU A 19 -7.90 -0.30 -16.88
C LEU A 19 -8.48 0.60 -15.77
N ASN A 20 -8.04 1.85 -15.69
CA ASN A 20 -8.62 2.81 -14.76
C ASN A 20 -10.09 3.11 -15.10
N ALA A 21 -10.40 3.27 -16.38
CA ALA A 21 -11.79 3.50 -16.83
C ALA A 21 -12.69 2.30 -16.49
N VAL A 22 -12.23 1.07 -16.69
CA VAL A 22 -12.96 -0.17 -16.34
C VAL A 22 -13.16 -0.28 -14.82
N ARG A 23 -12.20 0.16 -14.02
CA ARG A 23 -12.32 0.21 -12.56
C ARG A 23 -13.38 1.19 -12.11
N ASP A 24 -13.40 2.39 -12.71
CA ASP A 24 -14.27 3.48 -12.28
C ASP A 24 -15.72 3.28 -12.77
N ASN A 25 -15.91 2.85 -14.01
CA ASN A 25 -17.22 2.52 -14.55
C ASN A 25 -17.13 1.55 -15.75
N PRO A 26 -17.31 0.24 -15.53
CA PRO A 26 -17.23 -0.77 -16.60
C PRO A 26 -18.30 -0.59 -17.66
N GLU A 27 -19.53 -0.18 -17.30
CA GLU A 27 -20.63 -0.01 -18.24
C GLU A 27 -20.32 1.07 -19.30
N ARG A 28 -19.74 2.19 -18.87
CA ARG A 28 -19.34 3.26 -19.81
C ARG A 28 -18.30 2.78 -20.82
N VAL A 29 -17.40 1.90 -20.40
CA VAL A 29 -16.37 1.34 -21.28
C VAL A 29 -16.99 0.41 -22.32
N GLU A 30 -18.01 -0.36 -21.95
CA GLU A 30 -18.77 -1.20 -22.86
C GLU A 30 -19.59 -0.39 -23.86
N PHE A 31 -20.22 0.70 -23.45
CA PHE A 31 -20.93 1.60 -24.34
C PHE A 31 -20.04 2.24 -25.42
N VAL A 32 -18.75 2.41 -25.12
CA VAL A 32 -17.76 2.90 -26.10
C VAL A 32 -17.23 1.79 -27.01
N GLY A 33 -17.70 0.54 -26.83
CA GLY A 33 -17.39 -0.60 -27.69
C GLY A 33 -16.20 -1.44 -27.24
N TYR A 34 -15.68 -1.23 -26.03
CA TYR A 34 -14.58 -2.04 -25.50
C TYR A 34 -15.09 -3.21 -24.65
N ASN A 35 -14.45 -4.36 -24.81
CA ASN A 35 -14.76 -5.54 -24.01
C ASN A 35 -14.01 -5.49 -22.68
N THR A 36 -14.74 -5.23 -21.59
CA THR A 36 -14.20 -5.10 -20.23
C THR A 36 -13.52 -6.37 -19.74
N GLN A 37 -14.03 -7.55 -20.12
CA GLN A 37 -13.44 -8.84 -19.74
C GLN A 37 -12.05 -9.03 -20.39
N ARG A 38 -11.89 -8.69 -21.67
CA ARG A 38 -10.59 -8.77 -22.35
C ARG A 38 -9.57 -7.83 -21.71
N ILE A 39 -9.98 -6.62 -21.35
CA ILE A 39 -9.11 -5.64 -20.70
C ILE A 39 -8.64 -6.18 -19.34
N ARG A 40 -9.56 -6.70 -18.51
CA ARG A 40 -9.24 -7.31 -17.21
C ARG A 40 -8.32 -8.53 -17.36
N TYR A 41 -8.59 -9.39 -18.33
CA TYR A 41 -7.79 -10.58 -18.59
C TYR A 41 -6.36 -10.22 -19.01
N THR A 42 -6.19 -9.24 -19.89
CA THR A 42 -4.86 -8.76 -20.30
C THR A 42 -4.11 -8.17 -19.13
N ALA A 43 -4.78 -7.40 -18.26
CA ALA A 43 -4.19 -6.87 -17.03
C ALA A 43 -3.71 -7.98 -16.09
N PHE A 44 -4.51 -9.04 -15.96
CA PHE A 44 -4.18 -10.19 -15.12
C PHE A 44 -2.93 -10.92 -15.64
N ILE A 45 -2.81 -11.12 -16.95
CA ILE A 45 -1.62 -11.72 -17.58
C ILE A 45 -0.38 -10.88 -17.29
N ILE A 46 -0.46 -9.56 -17.48
CA ILE A 46 0.67 -8.65 -17.25
C ILE A 46 1.04 -8.62 -15.76
N ALA A 47 0.06 -8.60 -14.87
CA ALA A 47 0.29 -8.67 -13.43
C ALA A 47 0.99 -9.98 -13.05
N GLY A 48 0.54 -11.12 -13.61
CA GLY A 48 1.16 -12.43 -13.41
C GLY A 48 2.61 -12.48 -13.89
N PHE A 49 2.90 -11.86 -15.03
CA PHE A 49 4.27 -11.75 -15.54
C PHE A 49 5.21 -11.01 -14.57
N PHE A 50 4.78 -9.85 -14.07
CA PHE A 50 5.58 -9.09 -13.09
C PHE A 50 5.67 -9.79 -11.73
N ALA A 51 4.61 -10.48 -11.32
CA ALA A 51 4.64 -11.31 -10.11
C ALA A 51 5.67 -12.45 -10.25
N GLY A 52 5.76 -13.08 -11.42
CA GLY A 52 6.77 -14.09 -11.72
C GLY A 52 8.19 -13.54 -11.63
N ILE A 53 8.45 -12.35 -12.16
CA ILE A 53 9.76 -11.67 -12.03
C ILE A 53 10.07 -11.41 -10.54
N SER A 54 9.10 -10.91 -9.79
CA SER A 54 9.26 -10.65 -8.35
C SER A 54 9.56 -11.93 -7.57
N GLY A 55 8.83 -13.00 -7.84
CA GLY A 55 9.06 -14.32 -7.24
C GLY A 55 10.43 -14.89 -7.57
N GLY A 56 10.87 -14.77 -8.82
CA GLY A 56 12.20 -15.19 -9.25
C GLY A 56 13.32 -14.41 -8.54
N LEU A 57 13.18 -13.10 -8.42
CA LEU A 57 14.13 -12.27 -7.67
C LEU A 57 14.14 -12.61 -6.17
N ALA A 58 12.99 -12.91 -5.59
CA ALA A 58 12.91 -13.35 -4.20
C ALA A 58 13.60 -14.72 -4.01
N ALA A 59 13.38 -15.67 -4.93
CA ALA A 59 14.04 -16.98 -4.91
C ALA A 59 15.57 -16.85 -4.98
N LEU A 60 16.09 -15.95 -5.83
CA LEU A 60 17.52 -15.67 -5.92
C LEU A 60 18.09 -15.03 -4.65
N ASN A 61 17.32 -14.16 -4.00
CA ASN A 61 17.77 -13.45 -2.81
C ASN A 61 17.75 -14.33 -1.55
N PHE A 62 16.76 -15.20 -1.41
CA PHE A 62 16.62 -16.08 -0.25
C PHE A 62 17.21 -17.48 -0.46
N GLU A 63 17.63 -17.82 -1.67
CA GLU A 63 18.17 -19.13 -2.07
C GLU A 63 17.23 -20.33 -1.78
N ILE A 64 16.04 -20.06 -1.31
CA ILE A 64 15.02 -21.05 -0.92
C ILE A 64 13.65 -20.62 -1.44
N VAL A 65 12.90 -21.57 -1.96
CA VAL A 65 11.48 -21.40 -2.29
C VAL A 65 10.65 -22.34 -1.41
N THR A 66 9.88 -21.76 -0.51
CA THR A 66 8.99 -22.51 0.38
C THR A 66 7.54 -22.37 -0.07
N ALA A 67 6.70 -23.38 0.22
CA ALA A 67 5.27 -23.30 -0.05
C ALA A 67 4.58 -22.15 0.71
N GLU A 68 5.16 -21.69 1.80
CA GLU A 68 4.66 -20.56 2.59
C GLU A 68 4.64 -19.23 1.79
N VAL A 69 5.56 -19.07 0.82
CA VAL A 69 5.61 -17.88 -0.05
C VAL A 69 4.32 -17.71 -0.87
N VAL A 70 3.68 -18.84 -1.23
CA VAL A 70 2.40 -18.87 -1.97
C VAL A 70 1.20 -18.89 -1.03
N GLY A 71 1.44 -18.96 0.28
CA GLY A 71 0.41 -19.04 1.30
C GLY A 71 -0.47 -17.79 1.39
N ALA A 72 -1.71 -17.98 1.88
CA ALA A 72 -2.67 -16.89 2.08
C ALA A 72 -2.17 -15.80 3.04
N GLY A 73 -1.37 -16.18 4.06
CA GLY A 73 -0.83 -15.24 5.03
C GLY A 73 0.13 -14.21 4.38
N ARG A 74 1.09 -14.68 3.57
CA ARG A 74 2.00 -13.78 2.84
C ARG A 74 1.29 -12.93 1.79
N SER A 75 0.37 -13.54 1.05
CA SER A 75 -0.43 -12.81 0.06
C SER A 75 -1.29 -11.74 0.72
N GLY A 76 -1.88 -12.04 1.87
CA GLY A 76 -2.63 -11.09 2.68
C GLY A 76 -1.76 -9.92 3.19
N ALA A 77 -0.53 -10.20 3.64
CA ALA A 77 0.42 -9.17 4.06
C ALA A 77 0.78 -8.23 2.90
N TYR A 78 1.12 -8.75 1.72
CA TYR A 78 1.40 -7.91 0.55
C TYR A 78 0.22 -7.03 0.15
N LEU A 79 -1.00 -7.58 0.20
CA LEU A 79 -2.22 -6.83 -0.06
C LEU A 79 -2.39 -5.71 0.97
N LEU A 80 -2.26 -6.01 2.26
CA LEU A 80 -2.38 -5.06 3.36
C LEU A 80 -1.41 -3.89 3.20
N PHE A 81 -0.13 -4.17 2.97
CA PHE A 81 0.87 -3.13 2.80
C PHE A 81 0.70 -2.34 1.50
N THR A 82 0.18 -2.96 0.44
CA THR A 82 -0.18 -2.26 -0.80
C THR A 82 -1.30 -1.25 -0.55
N PHE A 83 -2.32 -1.62 0.21
CA PHE A 83 -3.39 -0.69 0.60
C PHE A 83 -2.89 0.40 1.54
N LEU A 84 -2.05 0.05 2.52
CA LEU A 84 -1.46 1.00 3.45
C LEU A 84 -0.59 2.04 2.71
N GLY A 85 0.19 1.59 1.73
CA GLY A 85 0.97 2.47 0.86
C GLY A 85 0.12 3.34 -0.06
N GLY A 86 -1.02 2.83 -0.51
CA GLY A 86 -1.99 3.51 -1.38
C GLY A 86 -2.15 2.85 -2.74
N ALA A 87 -3.14 1.98 -2.87
CA ALA A 87 -3.41 1.21 -4.09
C ALA A 87 -3.83 2.07 -5.31
N THR A 88 -4.24 3.32 -5.09
CA THR A 88 -4.69 4.22 -6.16
C THR A 88 -3.53 4.91 -6.90
N PHE A 89 -2.36 4.99 -6.28
CA PHE A 89 -1.19 5.65 -6.83
C PHE A 89 -0.14 4.64 -7.23
N PHE A 90 0.54 4.87 -8.36
CA PHE A 90 1.61 3.98 -8.85
C PHE A 90 2.75 3.81 -7.82
N PHE A 91 3.11 4.88 -7.12
CA PHE A 91 4.16 4.85 -6.09
C PHE A 91 3.68 4.28 -4.74
N GLY A 92 2.38 4.10 -4.55
CA GLY A 92 1.80 3.57 -3.32
C GLY A 92 2.35 2.20 -2.91
N PRO A 93 2.33 1.19 -3.77
CA PRO A 93 2.89 -0.13 -3.47
C PRO A 93 4.39 -0.10 -3.13
N ILE A 94 5.16 0.85 -3.69
CA ILE A 94 6.59 1.03 -3.37
C ILE A 94 6.74 1.52 -1.92
N LEU A 95 5.94 2.52 -1.52
CA LEU A 95 5.88 2.97 -0.14
C LEU A 95 5.40 1.86 0.80
N GLY A 96 4.40 1.10 0.38
CA GLY A 96 3.92 -0.07 1.11
C GLY A 96 5.01 -1.12 1.32
N ALA A 97 5.83 -1.41 0.32
CA ALA A 97 6.94 -2.36 0.43
C ALA A 97 8.00 -1.87 1.44
N ILE A 98 8.34 -0.58 1.41
CA ILE A 98 9.27 0.03 2.39
C ILE A 98 8.70 -0.10 3.80
N LEU A 99 7.42 0.22 3.99
CA LEU A 99 6.75 0.07 5.28
C LEU A 99 6.71 -1.39 5.74
N MET A 100 6.49 -2.32 4.82
CA MET A 100 6.49 -3.75 5.12
C MET A 100 7.85 -4.17 5.71
N VAL A 101 8.95 -3.81 5.05
CA VAL A 101 10.30 -4.13 5.54
C VAL A 101 10.54 -3.50 6.91
N LEU A 102 10.21 -2.22 7.07
CA LEU A 102 10.35 -1.53 8.36
C LEU A 102 9.49 -2.17 9.45
N ALA A 103 8.26 -2.54 9.14
CA ALA A 103 7.36 -3.18 10.10
C ALA A 103 7.88 -4.56 10.52
N PHE A 104 8.31 -5.40 9.59
CA PHE A 104 8.83 -6.72 9.90
C PHE A 104 10.16 -6.67 10.66
N VAL A 105 11.04 -5.70 10.37
CA VAL A 105 12.35 -5.60 11.01
C VAL A 105 12.25 -4.87 12.36
N LEU A 106 11.63 -3.67 12.38
CA LEU A 106 11.60 -2.86 13.60
C LEU A 106 10.53 -3.32 14.60
N PHE A 107 9.27 -3.50 14.17
CA PHE A 107 8.20 -3.84 15.12
C PHE A 107 8.32 -5.25 15.69
N SER A 108 8.87 -6.21 14.94
CA SER A 108 9.06 -7.57 15.44
C SER A 108 10.09 -7.65 16.57
N GLU A 109 11.06 -6.75 16.61
CA GLU A 109 12.06 -6.68 17.67
C GLU A 109 11.55 -5.99 18.92
N PHE A 110 10.63 -5.02 18.78
CA PHE A 110 10.16 -4.22 19.92
C PHE A 110 9.05 -4.90 20.73
N THR A 111 8.11 -5.60 20.09
CA THR A 111 6.97 -6.19 20.82
C THR A 111 6.52 -7.50 20.19
N LYS A 112 6.10 -8.47 21.04
CA LYS A 112 5.47 -9.71 20.58
C LYS A 112 4.09 -9.46 19.92
N ALA A 113 3.45 -8.33 20.25
CA ALA A 113 2.13 -7.94 19.76
C ALA A 113 2.17 -7.10 18.46
N TRP A 114 3.30 -7.08 17.74
CA TRP A 114 3.49 -6.24 16.55
C TRP A 114 2.41 -6.41 15.46
N LEU A 115 1.88 -7.62 15.30
CA LEU A 115 0.77 -7.89 14.35
C LEU A 115 -0.51 -7.15 14.73
N LEU A 116 -0.80 -7.01 16.04
CA LEU A 116 -1.97 -6.28 16.53
C LEU A 116 -1.82 -4.79 16.24
N TYR A 117 -0.63 -4.21 16.50
CA TYR A 117 -0.35 -2.81 16.16
C TYR A 117 -0.48 -2.55 14.66
N LEU A 118 0.01 -3.47 13.85
CA LEU A 118 -0.08 -3.38 12.40
C LEU A 118 -1.53 -3.42 11.92
N GLY A 119 -2.35 -4.30 12.51
CA GLY A 119 -3.79 -4.35 12.24
C GLY A 119 -4.52 -3.07 12.64
N LEU A 120 -4.18 -2.49 13.80
CA LEU A 120 -4.74 -1.21 14.23
C LEU A 120 -4.35 -0.06 13.29
N ILE A 121 -3.07 0.05 12.93
CA ILE A 121 -2.58 1.06 11.98
C ILE A 121 -3.32 0.92 10.64
N PHE A 122 -3.50 -0.32 10.17
CA PHE A 122 -4.25 -0.58 8.94
C PHE A 122 -5.71 -0.12 9.06
N MET A 123 -6.38 -0.48 10.15
CA MET A 123 -7.77 -0.09 10.40
C MET A 123 -7.92 1.44 10.42
N PHE A 124 -7.05 2.14 11.15
CA PHE A 124 -7.05 3.60 11.18
C PHE A 124 -6.77 4.20 9.80
N THR A 125 -5.81 3.67 9.06
CA THR A 125 -5.47 4.17 7.72
C THR A 125 -6.65 4.01 6.76
N VAL A 126 -7.33 2.88 6.77
CA VAL A 126 -8.50 2.65 5.91
C VAL A 126 -9.66 3.58 6.27
N MET A 127 -9.87 3.86 7.57
CA MET A 127 -10.95 4.74 8.02
C MET A 127 -10.68 6.22 7.70
N TYR A 128 -9.45 6.71 7.94
CA TYR A 128 -9.12 8.13 7.85
C TYR A 128 -8.37 8.53 6.58
N ALA A 129 -7.67 7.60 5.95
CA ALA A 129 -6.89 7.84 4.74
C ALA A 129 -7.13 6.72 3.70
N PRO A 130 -8.32 6.63 3.08
CA PRO A 130 -8.66 5.54 2.15
C PRO A 130 -7.76 5.48 0.91
N GLY A 131 -7.04 6.54 0.61
CA GLY A 131 -6.01 6.56 -0.45
C GLY A 131 -4.62 6.12 0.02
N GLY A 132 -4.47 5.68 1.29
CA GLY A 132 -3.19 5.28 1.87
C GLY A 132 -2.22 6.43 2.10
N LEU A 133 -1.00 6.10 2.51
CA LEU A 133 0.06 7.09 2.77
C LEU A 133 0.44 7.90 1.53
N ALA A 134 0.40 7.30 0.34
CA ALA A 134 0.65 8.02 -0.91
C ALA A 134 -0.34 9.19 -1.10
N SER A 135 -1.60 9.02 -0.72
CA SER A 135 -2.61 10.08 -0.77
C SER A 135 -2.26 11.24 0.16
N LEU A 136 -1.84 10.93 1.39
CA LEU A 136 -1.42 11.95 2.36
C LEU A 136 -0.19 12.73 1.86
N ILE A 137 0.80 12.03 1.31
CA ILE A 137 2.00 12.66 0.73
C ILE A 137 1.62 13.57 -0.45
N MET A 138 0.78 13.08 -1.37
CA MET A 138 0.36 13.85 -2.55
C MET A 138 -0.48 15.07 -2.16
N MET A 139 -1.32 14.95 -1.13
CA MET A 139 -2.09 16.07 -0.59
C MET A 139 -1.15 17.14 -0.03
N ASN A 140 -0.16 16.73 0.76
CA ASN A 140 0.82 17.64 1.34
C ASN A 140 1.71 18.31 0.29
N LEU A 141 2.16 17.57 -0.73
CA LEU A 141 2.92 18.12 -1.85
C LEU A 141 2.11 19.15 -2.63
N ARG A 142 0.81 18.91 -2.80
CA ARG A 142 -0.10 19.89 -3.45
C ARG A 142 -0.22 21.17 -2.63
N VAL A 143 -0.39 21.06 -1.30
CA VAL A 143 -0.43 22.25 -0.42
C VAL A 143 0.91 22.98 -0.40
N ALA A 144 2.02 22.22 -0.44
CA ALA A 144 3.37 22.78 -0.54
C ALA A 144 3.55 23.62 -1.82
N SER A 145 3.02 23.14 -2.95
CA SER A 145 3.11 23.85 -4.22
C SER A 145 2.34 25.18 -4.22
N PHE A 146 1.36 25.35 -3.34
CA PHE A 146 0.63 26.61 -3.12
C PHE A 146 1.26 27.51 -2.05
N GLY A 147 2.39 27.12 -1.45
CA GLY A 147 3.12 27.92 -0.46
C GLY A 147 2.43 28.06 0.92
N ARG A 148 1.38 27.29 1.19
CA ARG A 148 0.56 27.40 2.41
C ARG A 148 0.88 26.37 3.49
N LEU A 149 2.05 25.77 3.46
CA LEU A 149 2.47 24.79 4.48
C LEU A 149 2.53 25.39 5.88
N SER A 150 2.89 26.67 6.02
CA SER A 150 2.97 27.34 7.31
C SER A 150 1.62 27.48 8.04
N GLU A 151 0.51 27.56 7.29
CA GLU A 151 -0.84 27.65 7.85
C GLU A 151 -1.31 26.28 8.43
N LEU A 152 -0.76 25.17 7.93
CA LEU A 152 -1.08 23.83 8.40
C LEU A 152 -0.20 23.35 9.55
N LEU A 153 0.90 24.04 9.85
CA LEU A 153 1.84 23.66 10.88
C LEU A 153 1.19 23.46 12.27
N PRO A 154 0.28 24.36 12.75
CA PRO A 154 -0.38 24.16 14.04
C PRO A 154 -1.32 22.94 14.03
N SER A 155 -1.99 22.64 12.92
CA SER A 155 -2.85 21.46 12.78
C SER A 155 -2.04 20.17 12.80
N TYR A 156 -0.85 20.15 12.17
CA TYR A 156 0.06 19.00 12.20
C TYR A 156 0.67 18.77 13.58
N LEU A 157 1.01 19.84 14.30
CA LEU A 157 1.48 19.72 15.69
C LEU A 157 0.39 19.15 16.59
N GLY A 158 -0.86 19.60 16.45
CA GLY A 158 -1.99 19.05 17.19
C GLY A 158 -2.24 17.58 16.86
N LEU A 159 -2.18 17.22 15.58
CA LEU A 159 -2.31 15.82 15.14
C LEU A 159 -1.16 14.95 15.66
N ALA A 160 0.08 15.44 15.60
CA ALA A 160 1.25 14.72 16.10
C ALA A 160 1.14 14.48 17.62
N MET A 161 0.73 15.47 18.38
CA MET A 161 0.49 15.29 19.82
C MET A 161 -0.62 14.26 20.10
N ALA A 162 -1.74 14.35 19.39
CA ALA A 162 -2.84 13.41 19.54
C ALA A 162 -2.44 11.97 19.16
N THR A 163 -1.66 11.80 18.10
CA THR A 163 -1.15 10.47 17.68
C THR A 163 -0.16 9.90 18.68
N VAL A 164 0.75 10.70 19.22
CA VAL A 164 1.70 10.26 20.26
C VAL A 164 0.95 9.82 21.54
N ILE A 165 0.00 10.61 22.01
CA ILE A 165 -0.82 10.26 23.18
C ILE A 165 -1.65 8.99 22.89
N GLY A 166 -2.24 8.88 21.70
CA GLY A 166 -2.98 7.69 21.29
C GLY A 166 -2.10 6.43 21.23
N LEU A 167 -0.88 6.54 20.70
CA LEU A 167 0.08 5.43 20.64
C LEU A 167 0.53 5.01 22.04
N ILE A 168 0.84 5.93 22.92
CA ILE A 168 1.20 5.63 24.32
C ILE A 168 0.02 4.96 25.04
N GLY A 169 -1.20 5.47 24.87
CA GLY A 169 -2.39 4.89 25.49
C GLY A 169 -2.71 3.49 24.98
N THR A 170 -2.61 3.27 23.67
CA THR A 170 -2.83 1.94 23.07
C THR A 170 -1.71 0.96 23.44
N SER A 171 -0.46 1.40 23.48
CA SER A 171 0.65 0.54 23.89
C SER A 171 0.51 0.11 25.36
N ALA A 172 0.17 1.03 26.25
CA ALA A 172 -0.07 0.70 27.66
C ALA A 172 -1.23 -0.29 27.84
N LEU A 173 -2.33 -0.12 27.11
CA LEU A 173 -3.46 -1.05 27.14
C LEU A 173 -3.09 -2.45 26.62
N VAL A 174 -2.37 -2.52 25.49
CA VAL A 174 -1.96 -3.79 24.91
C VAL A 174 -0.97 -4.52 25.80
N GLU A 175 0.03 -3.83 26.37
CA GLU A 175 0.97 -4.44 27.30
C GLU A 175 0.28 -4.90 28.58
N MET A 176 -0.68 -4.14 29.10
CA MET A 176 -1.45 -4.54 30.28
C MET A 176 -2.26 -5.82 30.02
N VAL A 177 -2.85 -6.00 28.83
CA VAL A 177 -3.58 -7.22 28.45
C VAL A 177 -2.65 -8.39 28.17
N TYR A 178 -1.44 -8.14 27.68
CA TYR A 178 -0.46 -9.19 27.38
C TYR A 178 0.31 -9.70 28.61
N HIS A 179 0.34 -8.92 29.69
CA HIS A 179 0.97 -9.30 30.97
C HIS A 179 -0.02 -9.85 31.99
N LEU A 180 -1.31 -9.91 31.69
CA LEU A 180 -2.34 -10.65 32.43
C LEU A 180 -2.48 -12.07 31.91
#